data_c19103f4bda8db114f680580be9dad35
#
_entry.id   c19103f4bda8db114f680580be9dad35
#
_cell.length_a   1.000
_cell.length_b   1.000
_cell.length_c   1.000
_cell.angle_alpha   90.00
_cell.angle_beta   90.00
_cell.angle_gamma   90.00
#
_symmetry.space_group_name_H-M   'P 1'
#
loop_
_entity.id
_entity.type
_entity.pdbx_description
1 polymer ?
#
loop_
_entity_poly.entity_id
_entity_poly.type
_entity_poly.pdbx_seq_one_letter_code
_entity_poly.pdbx_strand_id
1 'polypeptide(L)'
;PLRVMLNVPTIKHKIVAVLHDVLEDTETSTEDLRKLGFQQQIIDAILALTKKVGESRLQAAQRTVQNPIARVVKLADIADNMDLSRIQSPTIKDFERLKEYQQVRDILLFQNVE
;
A
#
# COMPACT_ATOMS: atom_id res chain seq x y z
N PRO A 1 1.89 -7.06 -7.39
CA PRO A 1 2.10 -7.87 -6.16
C PRO A 1 3.53 -8.38 -6.03
N LEU A 2 3.99 -9.22 -6.95
CA LEU A 2 5.35 -9.78 -6.84
C LEU A 2 6.43 -8.72 -6.93
N ARG A 3 6.27 -7.67 -7.75
CA ARG A 3 7.26 -6.58 -7.83
C ARG A 3 7.35 -5.81 -6.54
N VAL A 4 6.20 -5.51 -5.93
CA VAL A 4 6.16 -4.82 -4.64
C VAL A 4 6.81 -5.71 -3.57
N MET A 5 6.48 -7.00 -3.54
CA MET A 5 7.07 -7.95 -2.63
C MET A 5 8.60 -8.00 -2.76
N LEU A 6 9.13 -7.97 -4.00
CA LEU A 6 10.57 -8.03 -4.23
C LEU A 6 11.31 -6.75 -3.81
N ASN A 7 10.59 -5.63 -3.76
CA ASN A 7 11.18 -4.32 -3.47
C ASN A 7 11.07 -3.90 -2.01
N VAL A 8 10.54 -4.74 -1.13
CA VAL A 8 10.46 -4.45 0.31
C VAL A 8 11.50 -5.24 1.09
N PRO A 9 11.99 -4.68 2.23
CA PRO A 9 13.25 -5.16 2.84
C PRO A 9 13.16 -6.42 3.69
N THR A 10 12.01 -6.74 4.27
CA THR A 10 11.91 -7.86 5.21
C THR A 10 10.80 -8.83 4.84
N ILE A 11 10.86 -10.02 5.46
CA ILE A 11 9.82 -11.04 5.28
C ILE A 11 8.45 -10.53 5.74
N LYS A 12 8.39 -9.79 6.85
CA LYS A 12 7.11 -9.20 7.32
C LYS A 12 6.52 -8.25 6.29
N HIS A 13 7.34 -7.38 5.70
CA HIS A 13 6.92 -6.49 4.62
C HIS A 13 6.41 -7.27 3.42
N LYS A 14 7.10 -8.35 3.04
CA LYS A 14 6.71 -9.19 1.90
C LYS A 14 5.37 -9.88 2.16
N ILE A 15 5.16 -10.40 3.36
CA ILE A 15 3.90 -11.03 3.75
C ILE A 15 2.75 -10.02 3.67
N VAL A 16 2.95 -8.82 4.21
CA VAL A 16 1.93 -7.75 4.18
C VAL A 16 1.58 -7.37 2.74
N ALA A 17 2.59 -7.21 1.88
CA ALA A 17 2.36 -6.86 0.47
C ALA A 17 1.49 -7.91 -0.23
N VAL A 18 1.81 -9.20 -0.06
CA VAL A 18 1.06 -10.29 -0.70
C VAL A 18 -0.35 -10.41 -0.12
N LEU A 19 -0.49 -10.40 1.20
CA LEU A 19 -1.80 -10.56 1.85
C LEU A 19 -2.73 -9.37 1.58
N HIS A 20 -2.19 -8.16 1.46
CA HIS A 20 -2.98 -6.99 1.09
C HIS A 20 -3.67 -7.19 -0.26
N ASP A 21 -2.94 -7.69 -1.25
CA ASP A 21 -3.50 -7.99 -2.56
C ASP A 21 -4.54 -9.11 -2.50
N VAL A 22 -4.29 -10.14 -1.69
CA VAL A 22 -5.26 -11.24 -1.50
C VAL A 22 -6.59 -10.69 -0.96
N LEU A 23 -6.54 -9.78 0.01
CA LEU A 23 -7.75 -9.17 0.56
C LEU A 23 -8.49 -8.29 -0.46
N GLU A 24 -7.74 -7.59 -1.33
CA GLU A 24 -8.35 -6.76 -2.37
C GLU A 24 -9.02 -7.59 -3.47
N ASP A 25 -8.39 -8.72 -3.84
CA ASP A 25 -8.80 -9.52 -4.99
C ASP A 25 -9.73 -10.68 -4.63
N THR A 26 -9.97 -10.94 -3.34
CA THR A 26 -10.80 -12.05 -2.87
C THR A 26 -11.76 -11.60 -1.78
N GLU A 27 -12.63 -12.52 -1.35
CA GLU A 27 -13.54 -12.29 -0.23
C GLU A 27 -12.91 -12.57 1.14
N THR A 28 -11.61 -12.84 1.19
CA THR A 28 -10.88 -13.09 2.43
C THR A 28 -10.85 -11.81 3.28
N SER A 29 -11.21 -11.93 4.55
CA SER A 29 -11.23 -10.81 5.49
C SER A 29 -10.02 -10.86 6.43
N THR A 30 -9.79 -9.74 7.15
CA THR A 30 -8.77 -9.71 8.22
C THR A 30 -9.09 -10.68 9.33
N GLU A 31 -10.37 -10.95 9.60
CA GLU A 31 -10.78 -11.94 10.57
C GLU A 31 -10.37 -13.36 10.14
N ASP A 32 -10.47 -13.67 8.85
CA ASP A 32 -9.98 -14.94 8.29
C ASP A 32 -8.47 -15.09 8.52
N LEU A 33 -7.70 -14.02 8.34
CA LEU A 33 -6.26 -14.04 8.60
C LEU A 33 -5.97 -14.28 10.07
N ARG A 34 -6.75 -13.68 10.96
CA ARG A 34 -6.60 -13.87 12.41
C ARG A 34 -6.86 -15.34 12.78
N LYS A 35 -7.88 -15.95 12.22
CA LYS A 35 -8.21 -17.37 12.43
C LYS A 35 -7.12 -18.30 11.92
N LEU A 36 -6.43 -17.92 10.84
CA LEU A 36 -5.30 -18.68 10.30
C LEU A 36 -4.02 -18.53 11.12
N GLY A 37 -4.01 -17.67 12.14
CA GLY A 37 -2.88 -17.53 13.06
C GLY A 37 -1.87 -16.46 12.67
N PHE A 38 -2.18 -15.56 11.74
CA PHE A 38 -1.29 -14.46 11.42
C PHE A 38 -1.18 -13.49 12.60
N GLN A 39 0.04 -12.98 12.84
CA GLN A 39 0.33 -12.07 13.93
C GLN A 39 -0.47 -10.77 13.80
N GLN A 40 -0.84 -10.19 14.93
CA GLN A 40 -1.59 -8.93 14.95
C GLN A 40 -0.82 -7.80 14.25
N GLN A 41 0.50 -7.78 14.35
CA GLN A 41 1.34 -6.80 13.66
C GLN A 41 1.13 -6.83 12.13
N ILE A 42 0.99 -8.01 11.57
CA ILE A 42 0.72 -8.21 10.13
C ILE A 42 -0.68 -7.69 9.80
N ILE A 43 -1.67 -8.06 10.60
CA ILE A 43 -3.06 -7.65 10.40
C ILE A 43 -3.20 -6.12 10.50
N ASP A 44 -2.56 -5.50 11.49
CA ASP A 44 -2.59 -4.04 11.68
C ASP A 44 -1.99 -3.31 10.48
N ALA A 45 -0.91 -3.83 9.90
CA ALA A 45 -0.28 -3.25 8.72
C ALA A 45 -1.20 -3.35 7.50
N ILE A 46 -1.88 -4.48 7.33
CA ILE A 46 -2.84 -4.67 6.24
C ILE A 46 -4.01 -3.68 6.38
N LEU A 47 -4.55 -3.53 7.59
CA LEU A 47 -5.62 -2.56 7.85
C LEU A 47 -5.17 -1.13 7.57
N ALA A 48 -3.92 -0.78 7.92
CA ALA A 48 -3.36 0.53 7.65
C ALA A 48 -3.18 0.80 6.14
N LEU A 49 -3.01 -0.23 5.34
CA LEU A 49 -2.91 -0.14 3.88
C LEU A 49 -4.27 -0.06 3.19
N THR A 50 -5.32 -0.52 3.86
CA THR A 50 -6.64 -0.67 3.24
C THR A 50 -7.41 0.65 3.35
N LYS A 51 -7.76 1.22 2.19
CA LYS A 51 -8.55 2.44 2.12
C LYS A 51 -9.96 2.17 2.62
N LYS A 52 -10.46 3.05 3.50
CA LYS A 52 -11.82 2.95 4.03
C LYS A 52 -12.82 3.59 3.08
N VAL A 53 -14.08 3.15 3.15
CA VAL A 53 -15.17 3.75 2.39
C VAL A 53 -15.28 5.24 2.74
N GLY A 54 -15.35 6.08 1.71
CA GLY A 54 -15.45 7.54 1.89
C GLY A 54 -14.11 8.24 2.13
N GLU A 55 -13.03 7.51 2.26
CA GLU A 55 -11.69 8.05 2.49
C GLU A 55 -11.04 8.40 1.14
N SER A 56 -10.42 9.59 1.03
CA SER A 56 -9.60 9.93 -0.14
C SER A 56 -8.25 9.22 -0.07
N ARG A 57 -7.53 9.19 -1.20
CA ARG A 57 -6.16 8.64 -1.22
C ARG A 57 -5.23 9.37 -0.26
N LEU A 58 -5.34 10.70 -0.16
CA LEU A 58 -4.51 11.49 0.73
C LEU A 58 -4.84 11.20 2.21
N GLN A 59 -6.12 11.08 2.55
CA GLN A 59 -6.54 10.70 3.89
C GLN A 59 -6.05 9.31 4.27
N ALA A 60 -6.17 8.36 3.35
CA ALA A 60 -5.67 7.00 3.54
C ALA A 60 -4.15 7.01 3.76
N ALA A 61 -3.41 7.81 3.00
CA ALA A 61 -1.96 7.93 3.14
C ALA A 61 -1.56 8.48 4.51
N GLN A 62 -2.27 9.48 5.01
CA GLN A 62 -2.01 10.05 6.34
C GLN A 62 -2.21 9.02 7.45
N ARG A 63 -3.14 8.10 7.27
CA ARG A 63 -3.36 7.00 8.20
C ARG A 63 -2.29 5.90 8.02
N THR A 64 -1.97 5.56 6.78
CA THR A 64 -0.96 4.54 6.45
C THR A 64 0.42 4.88 7.01
N VAL A 65 0.81 6.16 6.97
CA VAL A 65 2.14 6.59 7.42
C VAL A 65 2.39 6.33 8.90
N GLN A 66 1.33 6.18 9.70
CA GLN A 66 1.45 5.89 11.12
C GLN A 66 1.87 4.45 11.42
N ASN A 67 1.80 3.55 10.43
CA ASN A 67 2.23 2.16 10.58
C ASN A 67 3.54 1.96 9.82
N PRO A 68 4.66 1.64 10.50
CA PRO A 68 5.98 1.55 9.84
C PRO A 68 6.05 0.51 8.73
N ILE A 69 5.39 -0.63 8.89
CA ILE A 69 5.38 -1.69 7.87
C ILE A 69 4.53 -1.25 6.68
N ALA A 70 3.33 -0.75 6.93
CA ALA A 70 2.42 -0.28 5.87
C ALA A 70 3.04 0.85 5.06
N ARG A 71 3.75 1.77 5.72
CA ARG A 71 4.45 2.88 5.07
C ARG A 71 5.44 2.38 4.02
N VAL A 72 6.29 1.42 4.39
CA VAL A 72 7.31 0.87 3.48
C VAL A 72 6.67 0.13 2.32
N VAL A 73 5.66 -0.69 2.58
CA VAL A 73 4.94 -1.44 1.54
C VAL A 73 4.24 -0.47 0.58
N LYS A 74 3.60 0.58 1.10
CA LYS A 74 2.90 1.56 0.27
C LYS A 74 3.86 2.35 -0.60
N LEU A 75 5.04 2.71 -0.09
CA LEU A 75 6.07 3.38 -0.88
C LEU A 75 6.52 2.52 -2.06
N ALA A 76 6.72 1.22 -1.86
CA ALA A 76 7.09 0.30 -2.93
C ALA A 76 5.96 0.15 -3.95
N ASP A 77 4.71 0.07 -3.50
CA ASP A 77 3.53 0.00 -4.36
C ASP A 77 3.40 1.24 -5.24
N ILE A 78 3.57 2.42 -4.65
CA ILE A 78 3.50 3.69 -5.39
C ILE A 78 4.62 3.77 -6.42
N ALA A 79 5.85 3.39 -6.06
CA ALA A 79 6.97 3.39 -6.99
C ALA A 79 6.68 2.52 -8.22
N ASP A 80 6.08 1.35 -8.02
CA ASP A 80 5.66 0.46 -9.11
C ASP A 80 4.56 1.11 -9.96
N ASN A 81 3.58 1.74 -9.34
CA ASN A 81 2.46 2.40 -10.02
C ASN A 81 2.87 3.68 -10.76
N MET A 82 3.96 4.33 -10.35
CA MET A 82 4.47 5.54 -10.99
C MET A 82 5.33 5.24 -12.23
N ASP A 83 5.60 3.99 -12.52
CA ASP A 83 6.42 3.59 -13.67
C ASP A 83 5.61 3.67 -14.98
N LEU A 84 5.70 4.82 -15.64
CA LEU A 84 5.03 5.05 -16.93
C LEU A 84 5.64 4.26 -18.07
N SER A 85 6.84 3.67 -17.90
CA SER A 85 7.48 2.89 -18.95
C SER A 85 6.70 1.63 -19.33
N ARG A 86 5.80 1.17 -18.44
CA ARG A 86 4.93 0.03 -18.71
C ARG A 86 3.67 0.39 -19.48
N ILE A 87 3.43 1.69 -19.70
CA ILE A 87 2.25 2.19 -20.41
C ILE A 87 2.69 2.55 -21.84
N GLN A 88 2.09 1.88 -22.81
CA GLN A 88 2.46 2.06 -24.22
C GLN A 88 2.14 3.46 -24.74
N SER A 89 1.02 4.02 -24.33
CA SER A 89 0.59 5.36 -24.76
C SER A 89 -0.04 6.09 -23.57
N PRO A 90 0.78 6.76 -22.70
CA PRO A 90 0.24 7.47 -21.56
C PRO A 90 -0.77 8.55 -21.95
N THR A 91 -1.87 8.63 -21.20
CA THR A 91 -2.93 9.61 -21.40
C THR A 91 -2.83 10.73 -20.36
N ILE A 92 -3.67 11.77 -20.53
CA ILE A 92 -3.80 12.83 -19.51
C ILE A 92 -4.19 12.25 -18.16
N LYS A 93 -5.08 11.25 -18.14
CA LYS A 93 -5.50 10.57 -16.90
C LYS A 93 -4.31 9.88 -16.22
N ASP A 94 -3.39 9.29 -16.97
CA ASP A 94 -2.20 8.65 -16.42
C ASP A 94 -1.29 9.68 -15.77
N PHE A 95 -1.11 10.86 -16.37
CA PHE A 95 -0.31 11.94 -15.78
C PHE A 95 -0.98 12.54 -14.56
N GLU A 96 -2.30 12.67 -14.53
CA GLU A 96 -3.05 13.14 -13.35
C GLU A 96 -2.92 12.16 -12.20
N ARG A 97 -3.00 10.86 -12.49
CA ARG A 97 -2.79 9.79 -11.50
C ARG A 97 -1.38 9.84 -10.94
N LEU A 98 -0.38 10.06 -11.81
CA LEU A 98 1.01 10.21 -11.39
C LEU A 98 1.17 11.36 -10.39
N LYS A 99 0.53 12.49 -10.64
CA LYS A 99 0.53 13.64 -9.73
C LYS A 99 -0.01 13.27 -8.35
N GLU A 100 -1.13 12.54 -8.31
CA GLU A 100 -1.73 12.11 -7.04
C GLU A 100 -0.81 11.14 -6.30
N TYR A 101 -0.18 10.20 -7.01
CA TYR A 101 0.80 9.30 -6.41
C TYR A 101 2.00 10.06 -5.84
N GLN A 102 2.46 11.11 -6.52
CA GLN A 102 3.55 11.96 -5.99
C GLN A 102 3.14 12.63 -4.69
N GLN A 103 1.91 13.13 -4.58
CA GLN A 103 1.39 13.71 -3.33
C GLN A 103 1.33 12.68 -2.21
N VAL A 104 0.85 11.47 -2.50
CA VAL A 104 0.81 10.38 -1.53
C VAL A 104 2.22 10.01 -1.08
N ARG A 105 3.16 9.90 -2.01
CA ARG A 105 4.56 9.61 -1.71
C ARG A 105 5.15 10.66 -0.77
N ASP A 106 4.88 11.93 -1.00
CA ASP A 106 5.39 13.01 -0.16
C ASP A 106 4.88 12.89 1.26
N ILE A 107 3.62 12.53 1.46
CA ILE A 107 3.07 12.27 2.78
C ILE A 107 3.84 11.13 3.46
N LEU A 108 4.06 10.03 2.74
CA LEU A 108 4.71 8.84 3.29
C LEU A 108 6.18 9.06 3.63
N LEU A 109 6.88 9.93 2.88
CA LEU A 109 8.31 10.20 3.08
C LEU A 109 8.58 11.30 4.09
N PHE A 110 7.76 12.34 4.12
CA PHE A 110 8.09 13.59 4.82
C PHE A 110 7.17 13.92 5.99
N GLN A 111 6.05 13.20 6.13
CA GLN A 111 5.15 13.40 7.27
C GLN A 111 5.82 12.89 8.54
N ASN A 112 5.78 13.70 9.61
CA ASN A 112 6.27 13.27 10.90
C ASN A 112 5.37 12.17 11.47
N VAL A 113 5.99 11.11 11.98
CA VAL A 113 5.32 9.99 12.63
C VAL A 113 5.63 10.06 14.13
N GLU A 114 4.61 10.19 14.94
CA GLU A 114 4.77 10.20 16.39
C GLU A 114 4.35 8.89 17.03
#